data_818ff5739d4c6408a7f728e9f847e703
#
_entry.id   818ff5739d4c6408a7f728e9f847e703
#
_cell.length_a   1.000
_cell.length_b   1.000
_cell.length_c   1.000
_cell.angle_alpha   90.00
_cell.angle_beta   90.00
_cell.angle_gamma   90.00
#
_symmetry.space_group_name_H-M   'P 1'
#
loop_
_entity.id
_entity.type
_entity.pdbx_description
1 polymer ?
#
loop_
_entity_poly.entity_id
_entity_poly.type
_entity_poly.pdbx_seq_one_letter_code
_entity_poly.pdbx_strand_id
1 'polypeptide(L)' 'MKVKYIGKETERLIPYRTYDIDFNITPRHCWIIVDGYEWTYDNITAFALDWDVIDRSKLRHGFEEIMYKLP' A
#
# COMPACT_ATOMS: atom_id res chain seq x y z
N MET A 1 -6.64 -6.56 2.69
CA MET A 1 -6.71 -5.94 1.35
C MET A 1 -5.70 -6.62 0.44
N LYS A 2 -6.13 -6.98 -0.74
CA LYS A 2 -5.21 -7.62 -1.70
C LYS A 2 -4.54 -6.59 -2.58
N VAL A 3 -3.21 -6.65 -2.61
CA VAL A 3 -2.39 -5.75 -3.42
C VAL A 3 -1.30 -6.54 -4.11
N LYS A 4 -0.90 -6.07 -5.28
CA LYS A 4 0.23 -6.63 -6.01
C LYS A 4 1.46 -5.78 -5.72
N TYR A 5 2.55 -6.42 -5.33
CA TYR A 5 3.81 -5.73 -5.14
C TYR A 5 4.44 -5.45 -6.50
N ILE A 6 4.77 -4.20 -6.77
CA ILE A 6 5.39 -3.79 -8.02
C ILE A 6 6.75 -3.11 -7.80
N GLY A 7 7.25 -3.11 -6.58
CA GLY A 7 8.54 -2.54 -6.24
C GLY A 7 9.69 -3.51 -6.52
N LYS A 8 10.86 -3.17 -6.01
CA LYS A 8 12.05 -3.99 -6.15
C LYS A 8 11.99 -5.22 -5.27
N GLU A 9 12.55 -6.33 -5.75
CA GLU A 9 12.64 -7.54 -4.96
C GLU A 9 13.40 -7.32 -3.67
N THR A 10 12.84 -7.82 -2.58
CA THR A 10 13.48 -7.86 -1.28
C THR A 10 13.44 -9.28 -0.75
N GLU A 11 14.06 -9.53 0.40
CA GLU A 11 14.01 -10.85 1.03
C GLU A 11 12.59 -11.33 1.31
N ARG A 12 11.64 -10.40 1.46
CA ARG A 12 10.27 -10.71 1.87
C ARG A 12 9.23 -10.41 0.82
N LEU A 13 9.57 -9.58 -0.16
CA LEU A 13 8.63 -9.11 -1.17
C LEU A 13 9.13 -9.46 -2.56
N ILE A 14 8.30 -10.14 -3.31
CA ILE A 14 8.62 -10.59 -4.66
C ILE A 14 7.77 -9.80 -5.63
N PRO A 15 8.38 -9.13 -6.63
CA PRO A 15 7.64 -8.36 -7.63
C PRO A 15 6.56 -9.20 -8.32
N TYR A 16 5.43 -8.55 -8.54
CA TYR A 16 4.26 -9.11 -9.23
C TYR A 16 3.53 -10.20 -8.45
N ARG A 17 3.95 -10.48 -7.23
CA ARG A 17 3.19 -11.36 -6.34
C ARG A 17 2.11 -10.57 -5.62
N THR A 18 0.96 -11.19 -5.41
CA THR A 18 -0.16 -10.63 -4.66
C THR A 18 0.00 -10.93 -3.17
N TYR A 19 -0.24 -9.93 -2.35
CA TYR A 19 -0.20 -10.05 -0.88
C TYR A 19 -1.51 -9.56 -0.29
N ASP A 20 -1.89 -10.13 0.84
CA ASP A 20 -2.98 -9.61 1.64
C ASP A 20 -2.36 -8.78 2.76
N ILE A 21 -2.66 -7.51 2.79
CA ILE A 21 -2.06 -6.58 3.74
C ILE A 21 -3.12 -5.89 4.59
N ASP A 22 -2.72 -5.56 5.81
CA ASP A 22 -3.40 -4.57 6.62
C ASP A 22 -2.67 -3.25 6.50
N PHE A 23 -3.39 -2.14 6.54
CA PHE A 23 -2.73 -0.85 6.44
C PHE A 23 -3.42 0.21 7.28
N ASN A 24 -2.65 1.23 7.63
CA ASN A 24 -3.14 2.37 8.35
C ASN A 24 -2.58 3.62 7.67
N ILE A 25 -3.47 4.51 7.25
CA ILE A 25 -3.12 5.67 6.45
C ILE A 25 -3.60 6.94 7.14
N THR A 26 -2.68 7.87 7.31
CA THR A 26 -2.98 9.26 7.63
C THR A 26 -2.41 10.13 6.50
N PRO A 27 -2.79 11.41 6.39
CA PRO A 27 -2.21 12.28 5.36
C PRO A 27 -0.69 12.39 5.42
N ARG A 28 -0.09 12.12 6.58
CA ARG A 28 1.37 12.26 6.79
C ARG A 28 2.12 10.96 6.77
N HIS A 29 1.45 9.86 7.13
CA HIS A 29 2.10 8.56 7.27
C HIS A 29 1.24 7.47 6.66
N CYS A 30 1.92 6.51 6.10
CA CYS A 30 1.29 5.30 5.61
C CYS A 30 2.11 4.12 6.08
N TRP A 31 1.50 3.18 6.78
CA TRP A 31 2.20 1.95 7.11
C TRP A 31 1.30 0.76 6.87
N ILE A 32 1.95 -0.33 6.51
CA ILE A 32 1.28 -1.57 6.14
C ILE A 32 1.86 -2.70 6.96
N ILE A 33 1.08 -3.76 7.11
CA ILE A 33 1.53 -5.00 7.73
C ILE A 33 1.37 -6.11 6.70
N VAL A 34 2.47 -6.75 6.37
CA VAL A 34 2.54 -7.86 5.42
C VAL A 34 3.16 -9.04 6.13
N ASP A 35 2.43 -10.15 6.24
CA ASP A 35 2.93 -11.37 6.89
C ASP A 35 3.55 -11.11 8.27
N GLY A 36 2.94 -10.21 9.04
CA GLY A 36 3.43 -9.84 10.36
C GLY A 36 4.53 -8.81 10.37
N TYR A 37 5.00 -8.34 9.21
CA TYR A 37 6.01 -7.30 9.11
C TYR A 37 5.39 -5.95 8.86
N GLU A 38 5.84 -4.95 9.60
CA GLU A 38 5.41 -3.59 9.42
C GLU A 38 6.37 -2.84 8.50
N TRP A 39 5.80 -2.17 7.49
CA TRP A 39 6.54 -1.33 6.55
C TRP A 39 5.97 0.07 6.60
N THR A 40 6.85 1.05 6.72
CA THR A 40 6.45 2.45 6.81
C THR A 40 6.82 3.19 5.54
N TYR A 41 5.87 3.98 5.05
CA TYR A 41 6.09 4.90 3.94
C TYR A 41 5.90 6.33 4.41
N ASP A 42 6.60 7.26 3.80
CA ASP A 42 6.49 8.67 4.16
C ASP A 42 5.10 9.24 3.89
N ASN A 43 4.45 8.73 2.84
CA ASN A 43 3.12 9.16 2.44
C ASN A 43 2.49 8.11 1.51
N ILE A 44 1.24 8.35 1.15
CA ILE A 44 0.50 7.42 0.29
C ILE A 44 1.07 7.36 -1.13
N THR A 45 1.68 8.42 -1.60
CA THR A 45 2.31 8.43 -2.93
C THR A 45 3.48 7.46 -2.97
N ALA A 46 4.30 7.44 -1.92
CA ALA A 46 5.41 6.49 -1.81
C ALA A 46 4.89 5.05 -1.77
N PHE A 47 3.82 4.80 -1.03
CA PHE A 47 3.17 3.49 -1.01
C PHE A 47 2.72 3.08 -2.42
N ALA A 48 2.08 3.97 -3.14
CA ALA A 48 1.52 3.69 -4.46
C ALA A 48 2.59 3.40 -5.53
N LEU A 49 3.84 3.77 -5.28
CA LEU A 49 4.94 3.43 -6.19
C LEU A 49 5.32 1.95 -6.10
N ASP A 50 5.07 1.31 -4.97
CA ASP A 50 5.45 -0.08 -4.74
C ASP A 50 4.28 -1.06 -4.82
N TRP A 51 3.05 -0.58 -4.76
CA TRP A 51 1.88 -1.44 -4.64
C TRP A 51 0.78 -1.05 -5.61
N ASP A 52 0.26 -2.04 -6.30
CA ASP A 52 -0.91 -1.88 -7.17
C ASP A 52 -2.12 -2.52 -6.47
N VAL A 53 -3.12 -1.72 -6.22
CA VAL A 53 -4.30 -2.15 -5.48
C VAL A 53 -5.26 -2.88 -6.39
N ILE A 54 -5.53 -4.14 -6.06
CA ILE A 54 -6.40 -5.01 -6.85
C ILE A 54 -7.87 -4.77 -6.52
N ASP A 55 -8.20 -4.68 -5.24
CA ASP A 55 -9.57 -4.48 -4.78
C ASP A 55 -9.77 -3.06 -4.26
N ARG A 56 -10.12 -2.17 -5.18
CA ARG A 56 -10.32 -0.75 -4.85
C ARG A 56 -11.62 -0.46 -4.13
N SER A 57 -12.56 -1.39 -4.14
CA SER A 57 -13.86 -1.16 -3.52
C SER A 57 -13.75 -0.96 -2.01
N LYS A 58 -12.79 -1.59 -1.37
CA LYS A 58 -12.52 -1.48 0.07
C LYS A 58 -11.83 -0.19 0.45
N LEU A 59 -11.32 0.56 -0.52
CA LEU A 59 -10.53 1.77 -0.30
C LEU A 59 -11.30 3.05 -0.53
N ARG A 60 -12.56 2.93 -0.94
CA ARG A 60 -13.34 4.04 -1.45
C ARG A 60 -13.44 5.24 -0.50
N HIS A 61 -13.48 5.00 0.81
CA HIS A 61 -13.70 6.06 1.80
C HIS A 61 -12.42 6.58 2.46
N GLY A 62 -11.30 5.95 2.23
CA GLY A 62 -10.05 6.38 2.85
C GLY A 62 -8.94 6.58 1.85
N PHE A 63 -8.60 5.51 1.14
CA PHE A 63 -7.45 5.49 0.26
C PHE A 63 -7.64 6.38 -0.97
N GLU A 64 -8.76 6.21 -1.69
CA GLU A 64 -9.00 7.00 -2.89
C GLU A 64 -9.15 8.48 -2.60
N GLU A 65 -9.84 8.84 -1.52
CA GLU A 65 -9.94 10.25 -1.14
C GLU A 65 -8.57 10.86 -0.89
N ILE A 66 -7.71 10.15 -0.19
CA ILE A 66 -6.36 10.64 0.08
C ILE A 66 -5.56 10.74 -1.21
N MET A 67 -5.67 9.75 -2.08
CA MET A 67 -4.97 9.75 -3.38
C MET A 67 -5.38 10.94 -4.25
N TYR A 68 -6.66 11.27 -4.29
CA TYR A 68 -7.15 12.39 -5.08
C TYR A 68 -6.77 13.76 -4.52
N LYS A 69 -6.47 13.84 -3.23
CA LYS A 69 -6.07 15.09 -2.59
C LYS A 69 -4.58 15.34 -2.66
N LEU A 70 -3.80 14.34 -3.05
CA LEU A 70 -2.36 14.51 -3.20
C LEU A 70 -2.05 15.28 -4.48
N PRO A 71 -1.06 16.18 -4.43
CA PRO A 71 -0.63 16.92 -5.62
C PRO A 71 0.00 16.01 -6.67
#